data_c2e864866745e699e7954581d99a3d95
#
_entry.id   c2e864866745e699e7954581d99a3d95
#
_cell.length_a   1.000
_cell.length_b   1.000
_cell.length_c   1.000
_cell.angle_alpha   90.00
_cell.angle_beta   90.00
_cell.angle_gamma   90.00
#
_symmetry.space_group_name_H-M   'P 1'
#
loop_
_entity.id
_entity.type
_entity.pdbx_description
1 polymer ?
#
loop_
_entity_poly.entity_id
_entity_poly.type
_entity_poly.pdbx_seq_one_letter_code
_entity_poly.pdbx_strand_id
1 'polypeptide(L)'
;MVTQYSTVLIVGSGSGLSASLAQLFAREGFKVALAARNAEKLAPLCKSTGASAFSCDATDAVQVASLFQNVEAKIGAPDVVIYNASARSRGPFISLNAAEVDMAIRVSAFGGFLVAQQAAKLMVPKGHGAILFTGASASMKGYAQSAPFAMGKFALRGMAQSMARELAPMGIHVAHFIIDGGIRNPGRTEPADNPDSMLDPDAIAANYLHVLRQPRSAWTWEMELRPWVEKF
;
A
#
# COMPACT_ATOMS: atom_id res chain seq x y z
N MET A 1 5.41 1.07 25.49
CA MET A 1 6.55 1.52 24.66
C MET A 1 6.06 1.67 23.25
N VAL A 2 6.44 2.76 22.57
CA VAL A 2 6.15 2.95 21.12
C VAL A 2 7.07 2.00 20.36
N THR A 3 6.52 1.25 19.42
CA THR A 3 7.29 0.32 18.58
C THR A 3 8.19 1.14 17.64
N GLN A 4 9.50 0.89 17.69
CA GLN A 4 10.47 1.62 16.87
C GLN A 4 10.74 0.83 15.58
N TYR A 5 10.38 1.39 14.43
CA TYR A 5 10.66 0.89 13.10
C TYR A 5 11.78 1.72 12.45
N SER A 6 12.59 1.11 11.59
CA SER A 6 13.74 1.77 10.95
C SER A 6 13.84 1.55 9.43
N THR A 7 13.15 0.54 8.92
CA THR A 7 13.21 0.14 7.50
C THR A 7 11.81 -0.01 6.94
N VAL A 8 11.57 0.50 5.72
CA VAL A 8 10.28 0.39 5.04
C VAL A 8 10.44 -0.05 3.60
N LEU A 9 9.63 -1.04 3.19
CA LEU A 9 9.46 -1.45 1.81
C LEU A 9 8.08 -1.01 1.31
N ILE A 10 8.05 -0.23 0.23
CA ILE A 10 6.80 0.22 -0.43
C ILE A 10 6.69 -0.49 -1.77
N VAL A 11 5.69 -1.37 -1.92
CA VAL A 11 5.41 -2.12 -3.16
C VAL A 11 4.27 -1.48 -3.92
N GLY A 12 4.47 -1.26 -5.22
CA GLY A 12 3.56 -0.48 -6.07
C GLY A 12 3.92 1.00 -6.05
N SER A 13 5.22 1.30 -6.16
CA SER A 13 5.75 2.66 -6.08
C SER A 13 5.59 3.43 -7.40
N GLY A 14 5.29 4.72 -7.27
CA GLY A 14 5.10 5.67 -8.37
C GLY A 14 5.10 7.12 -7.86
N SER A 15 4.64 8.05 -8.69
CA SER A 15 4.66 9.49 -8.43
C SER A 15 3.49 10.02 -7.57
N GLY A 16 2.58 9.16 -7.15
CA GLY A 16 1.44 9.54 -6.29
C GLY A 16 1.71 9.28 -4.81
N LEU A 17 0.74 8.67 -4.11
CA LEU A 17 0.81 8.38 -2.66
C LEU A 17 2.13 7.73 -2.23
N SER A 18 2.66 6.78 -3.00
CA SER A 18 3.93 6.14 -2.66
C SER A 18 5.12 7.10 -2.69
N ALA A 19 5.08 8.18 -3.47
CA ALA A 19 6.12 9.22 -3.41
C ALA A 19 6.05 10.01 -2.10
N SER A 20 4.85 10.41 -1.67
CA SER A 20 4.64 11.10 -0.39
C SER A 20 5.02 10.22 0.80
N LEU A 21 4.67 8.94 0.76
CA LEU A 21 5.10 7.96 1.77
C LEU A 21 6.64 7.87 1.82
N ALA A 22 7.30 7.70 0.68
CA ALA A 22 8.76 7.60 0.61
C ALA A 22 9.45 8.85 1.16
N GLN A 23 8.97 10.04 0.78
CA GLN A 23 9.51 11.31 1.27
C GLN A 23 9.31 11.47 2.77
N LEU A 24 8.12 11.16 3.28
CA LEU A 24 7.83 11.24 4.71
C LEU A 24 8.71 10.28 5.51
N PHE A 25 8.74 8.99 5.15
CA PHE A 25 9.54 8.01 5.86
C PHE A 25 11.05 8.32 5.82
N ALA A 26 11.57 8.82 4.68
CA ALA A 26 12.96 9.27 4.59
C ALA A 26 13.25 10.44 5.54
N ARG A 27 12.35 11.44 5.62
CA ARG A 27 12.48 12.56 6.57
C ARG A 27 12.43 12.11 8.03
N GLU A 28 11.68 11.06 8.32
CA GLU A 28 11.58 10.44 9.66
C GLU A 28 12.74 9.47 9.97
N GLY A 29 13.75 9.40 9.09
CA GLY A 29 14.97 8.64 9.32
C GLY A 29 14.88 7.16 8.93
N PHE A 30 13.83 6.71 8.26
CA PHE A 30 13.74 5.35 7.76
C PHE A 30 14.67 5.10 6.56
N LYS A 31 15.25 3.91 6.49
CA LYS A 31 15.79 3.38 5.24
C LYS A 31 14.64 2.93 4.36
N VAL A 32 14.53 3.49 3.14
CA VAL A 32 13.39 3.27 2.26
C VAL A 32 13.76 2.39 1.08
N ALA A 33 13.01 1.33 0.84
CA ALA A 33 13.02 0.53 -0.38
C ALA A 33 11.73 0.74 -1.16
N LEU A 34 11.84 0.91 -2.48
CA LEU A 34 10.75 1.14 -3.40
C LEU A 34 10.70 0.03 -4.44
N ALA A 35 9.56 -0.62 -4.63
CA ALA A 35 9.39 -1.66 -5.63
C ALA A 35 8.31 -1.30 -6.65
N ALA A 36 8.67 -1.44 -7.93
CA ALA A 36 7.77 -1.27 -9.07
C ALA A 36 8.21 -2.15 -10.24
N ARG A 37 7.33 -2.44 -11.21
CA ARG A 37 7.68 -3.17 -12.43
C ARG A 37 8.76 -2.46 -13.26
N ASN A 38 8.75 -1.15 -13.27
CA ASN A 38 9.79 -0.32 -13.87
C ASN A 38 10.45 0.54 -12.78
N ALA A 39 11.58 0.07 -12.25
CA ALA A 39 12.33 0.73 -11.19
C ALA A 39 13.04 2.01 -11.67
N GLU A 40 13.37 2.12 -12.96
CA GLU A 40 14.07 3.31 -13.52
C GLU A 40 13.24 4.59 -13.35
N LYS A 41 11.92 4.48 -13.46
CA LYS A 41 10.99 5.61 -13.23
C LYS A 41 11.06 6.18 -11.82
N LEU A 42 11.65 5.45 -10.88
CA LEU A 42 11.78 5.87 -9.47
C LEU A 42 13.07 6.65 -9.21
N ALA A 43 13.98 6.79 -10.22
CA ALA A 43 15.27 7.44 -10.05
C ALA A 43 15.18 8.87 -9.46
N PRO A 44 14.25 9.76 -9.89
CA PRO A 44 14.10 11.08 -9.27
C PRO A 44 13.71 11.00 -7.79
N LEU A 45 12.82 10.08 -7.44
CA LEU A 45 12.39 9.87 -6.06
C LEU A 45 13.52 9.30 -5.20
N CYS A 46 14.28 8.34 -5.71
CA CYS A 46 15.46 7.80 -5.04
C CYS A 46 16.52 8.90 -4.80
N LYS A 47 16.76 9.77 -5.78
CA LYS A 47 17.69 10.90 -5.63
C LYS A 47 17.28 11.86 -4.52
N SER A 48 15.99 12.15 -4.38
CA SER A 48 15.49 13.10 -3.37
C SER A 48 15.36 12.51 -1.97
N THR A 49 15.23 11.19 -1.85
CA THR A 49 14.95 10.50 -0.57
C THR A 49 16.08 9.62 -0.07
N GLY A 50 17.08 9.33 -0.89
CA GLY A 50 18.07 8.30 -0.60
C GLY A 50 17.55 6.86 -0.67
N ALA A 51 16.32 6.66 -1.16
CA ALA A 51 15.70 5.34 -1.27
C ALA A 51 16.40 4.45 -2.30
N SER A 52 16.30 3.14 -2.10
CA SER A 52 16.74 2.12 -3.06
C SER A 52 15.56 1.59 -3.87
N ALA A 53 15.68 1.57 -5.20
CA ALA A 53 14.64 1.06 -6.10
C ALA A 53 14.93 -0.39 -6.54
N PHE A 54 13.86 -1.17 -6.67
CA PHE A 54 13.91 -2.58 -7.09
C PHE A 54 12.82 -2.84 -8.14
N SER A 55 13.17 -3.61 -9.18
CA SER A 55 12.19 -4.11 -10.14
C SER A 55 11.48 -5.32 -9.57
N CYS A 56 10.14 -5.32 -9.60
CA CYS A 56 9.32 -6.44 -9.15
C CYS A 56 7.92 -6.37 -9.74
N ASP A 57 7.48 -7.46 -10.36
CA ASP A 57 6.06 -7.73 -10.57
C ASP A 57 5.52 -8.41 -9.30
N ALA A 58 4.65 -7.71 -8.59
CA ALA A 58 4.06 -8.23 -7.35
C ALA A 58 3.15 -9.45 -7.55
N THR A 59 2.77 -9.77 -8.79
CA THR A 59 1.97 -10.97 -9.12
C THR A 59 2.81 -12.23 -9.34
N ASP A 60 4.13 -12.09 -9.34
CA ASP A 60 5.10 -13.17 -9.53
C ASP A 60 5.76 -13.55 -8.20
N ALA A 61 5.50 -14.76 -7.72
CA ALA A 61 5.99 -15.25 -6.44
C ALA A 61 7.52 -15.31 -6.35
N VAL A 62 8.20 -15.63 -7.49
CA VAL A 62 9.67 -15.70 -7.53
C VAL A 62 10.28 -14.32 -7.44
N GLN A 63 9.73 -13.35 -8.20
CA GLN A 63 10.19 -11.97 -8.14
C GLN A 63 9.95 -11.35 -6.75
N VAL A 64 8.80 -11.64 -6.11
CA VAL A 64 8.52 -11.17 -4.75
C VAL A 64 9.51 -11.77 -3.75
N ALA A 65 9.81 -13.08 -3.81
CA ALA A 65 10.82 -13.69 -2.93
C ALA A 65 12.21 -13.05 -3.13
N SER A 66 12.62 -12.85 -4.39
CA SER A 66 13.89 -12.20 -4.73
C SER A 66 13.93 -10.73 -4.29
N LEU A 67 12.79 -10.01 -4.36
CA LEU A 67 12.67 -8.64 -3.86
C LEU A 67 13.05 -8.57 -2.36
N PHE A 68 12.47 -9.43 -1.53
CA PHE A 68 12.74 -9.42 -0.09
C PHE A 68 14.21 -9.74 0.21
N GLN A 69 14.83 -10.71 -0.48
CA GLN A 69 16.26 -11.00 -0.36
C GLN A 69 17.13 -9.80 -0.73
N ASN A 70 16.83 -9.14 -1.85
CA ASN A 70 17.60 -7.98 -2.33
C ASN A 70 17.43 -6.76 -1.40
N VAL A 71 16.22 -6.53 -0.87
CA VAL A 71 15.95 -5.47 0.11
C VAL A 71 16.71 -5.72 1.39
N GLU A 72 16.67 -6.95 1.92
CA GLU A 72 17.40 -7.34 3.14
C GLU A 72 18.90 -7.13 3.00
N ALA A 73 19.48 -7.55 1.87
CA ALA A 73 20.90 -7.34 1.58
C ALA A 73 21.29 -5.86 1.47
N LYS A 74 20.38 -4.99 0.98
CA LYS A 74 20.67 -3.58 0.70
C LYS A 74 20.46 -2.65 1.90
N ILE A 75 19.33 -2.81 2.61
CA ILE A 75 18.93 -1.89 3.69
C ILE A 75 18.62 -2.59 5.01
N GLY A 76 18.65 -3.91 5.06
CA GLY A 76 18.18 -4.75 6.17
C GLY A 76 16.77 -5.27 5.94
N ALA A 77 16.35 -6.25 6.72
CA ALA A 77 15.01 -6.80 6.66
C ALA A 77 13.97 -5.70 6.97
N PRO A 78 12.93 -5.54 6.14
CA PRO A 78 11.95 -4.48 6.33
C PRO A 78 11.14 -4.68 7.62
N ASP A 79 11.11 -3.65 8.48
CA ASP A 79 10.24 -3.60 9.66
C ASP A 79 8.80 -3.23 9.28
N VAL A 80 8.67 -2.47 8.18
CA VAL A 80 7.38 -2.01 7.65
C VAL A 80 7.27 -2.40 6.19
N VAL A 81 6.15 -2.99 5.79
CA VAL A 81 5.84 -3.28 4.39
C VAL A 81 4.52 -2.62 4.04
N ILE A 82 4.51 -1.78 3.00
CA ILE A 82 3.33 -1.09 2.50
C ILE A 82 2.98 -1.63 1.13
N TYR A 83 1.80 -2.24 1.00
CA TYR A 83 1.27 -2.67 -0.28
C TYR A 83 0.35 -1.62 -0.86
N ASN A 84 0.81 -0.93 -1.92
CA ASN A 84 0.10 0.16 -2.59
C ASN A 84 -0.23 -0.15 -4.06
N ALA A 85 0.15 -1.34 -4.58
CA ALA A 85 -0.14 -1.72 -5.94
C ALA A 85 -1.64 -1.97 -6.14
N SER A 86 -2.14 -1.54 -7.29
CA SER A 86 -3.51 -1.84 -7.73
C SER A 86 -3.61 -1.78 -9.25
N ALA A 87 -4.58 -2.49 -9.81
CA ALA A 87 -4.96 -2.40 -11.21
C ALA A 87 -6.46 -2.18 -11.33
N ARG A 88 -6.86 -1.53 -12.42
CA ARG A 88 -8.26 -1.22 -12.72
C ARG A 88 -8.55 -1.60 -14.16
N SER A 89 -9.66 -2.28 -14.38
CA SER A 89 -10.35 -2.37 -15.66
C SER A 89 -11.75 -1.79 -15.46
N ARG A 90 -12.19 -0.94 -16.37
CA ARG A 90 -13.49 -0.24 -16.30
C ARG A 90 -14.30 -0.51 -17.55
N GLY A 91 -15.60 -0.63 -17.40
CA GLY A 91 -16.53 -0.78 -18.50
C GLY A 91 -17.84 -1.46 -18.09
N PRO A 92 -18.83 -1.51 -18.99
CA PRO A 92 -20.06 -2.25 -18.79
C PRO A 92 -19.75 -3.71 -18.46
N PHE A 93 -20.44 -4.28 -17.47
CA PHE A 93 -20.16 -5.64 -16.98
C PHE A 93 -20.17 -6.71 -18.10
N ILE A 94 -21.11 -6.57 -19.04
CA ILE A 94 -21.28 -7.51 -20.17
C ILE A 94 -20.15 -7.48 -21.19
N SER A 95 -19.31 -6.45 -21.18
CA SER A 95 -18.18 -6.28 -22.13
C SER A 95 -16.81 -6.29 -21.46
N LEU A 96 -16.73 -6.63 -20.17
CA LEU A 96 -15.45 -6.76 -19.49
C LEU A 96 -14.62 -7.89 -20.08
N ASN A 97 -13.33 -7.62 -20.32
CA ASN A 97 -12.39 -8.63 -20.76
C ASN A 97 -11.94 -9.49 -19.57
N ALA A 98 -12.12 -10.80 -19.65
CA ALA A 98 -11.81 -11.72 -18.55
C ALA A 98 -10.34 -11.71 -18.14
N ALA A 99 -9.40 -11.54 -19.08
CA ALA A 99 -7.97 -11.46 -18.76
C ALA A 99 -7.61 -10.16 -18.01
N GLU A 100 -8.27 -9.05 -18.33
CA GLU A 100 -8.10 -7.79 -17.57
C GLU A 100 -8.71 -7.89 -16.18
N VAL A 101 -9.83 -8.59 -16.02
CA VAL A 101 -10.44 -8.86 -14.71
C VAL A 101 -9.50 -9.69 -13.86
N ASP A 102 -8.97 -10.80 -14.40
CA ASP A 102 -8.00 -11.64 -13.70
C ASP A 102 -6.77 -10.81 -13.27
N MET A 103 -6.19 -10.04 -14.19
CA MET A 103 -5.04 -9.20 -13.88
C MET A 103 -5.36 -8.16 -12.79
N ALA A 104 -6.54 -7.55 -12.81
CA ALA A 104 -6.93 -6.59 -11.78
C ALA A 104 -7.01 -7.23 -10.38
N ILE A 105 -7.53 -8.45 -10.29
CA ILE A 105 -7.60 -9.21 -9.04
C ILE A 105 -6.20 -9.64 -8.61
N ARG A 106 -5.41 -10.19 -9.54
CA ARG A 106 -4.03 -10.62 -9.27
C ARG A 106 -3.17 -9.49 -8.72
N VAL A 107 -3.19 -8.32 -9.37
CA VAL A 107 -2.42 -7.17 -8.87
C VAL A 107 -2.99 -6.64 -7.57
N SER A 108 -4.31 -6.50 -7.42
CA SER A 108 -4.87 -5.83 -6.24
C SER A 108 -4.89 -6.71 -4.99
N ALA A 109 -5.11 -8.02 -5.13
CA ALA A 109 -5.28 -8.95 -4.00
C ALA A 109 -4.17 -10.00 -3.92
N PHE A 110 -3.95 -10.79 -4.97
CA PHE A 110 -3.00 -11.90 -4.92
C PHE A 110 -1.56 -11.43 -4.74
N GLY A 111 -1.15 -10.35 -5.41
CA GLY A 111 0.15 -9.71 -5.19
C GLY A 111 0.30 -9.18 -3.75
N GLY A 112 -0.79 -8.64 -3.18
CA GLY A 112 -0.85 -8.27 -1.76
C GLY A 112 -0.58 -9.46 -0.84
N PHE A 113 -1.18 -10.62 -1.15
CA PHE A 113 -0.93 -11.87 -0.43
C PHE A 113 0.54 -12.30 -0.52
N LEU A 114 1.13 -12.34 -1.71
CA LEU A 114 2.52 -12.77 -1.89
C LEU A 114 3.49 -11.88 -1.11
N VAL A 115 3.31 -10.57 -1.19
CA VAL A 115 4.15 -9.60 -0.48
C VAL A 115 3.96 -9.71 1.04
N ALA A 116 2.72 -9.79 1.50
CA ALA A 116 2.41 -9.91 2.92
C ALA A 116 2.92 -11.21 3.53
N GLN A 117 2.86 -12.32 2.78
CA GLN A 117 3.39 -13.61 3.24
C GLN A 117 4.90 -13.57 3.43
N GLN A 118 5.67 -12.96 2.51
CA GLN A 118 7.12 -12.81 2.68
C GLN A 118 7.44 -11.88 3.87
N ALA A 119 6.70 -10.78 4.03
CA ALA A 119 6.83 -9.91 5.18
C ALA A 119 6.59 -10.67 6.51
N ALA A 120 5.48 -11.40 6.61
CA ALA A 120 5.13 -12.16 7.79
C ALA A 120 6.16 -13.22 8.15
N LYS A 121 6.75 -13.93 7.15
CA LYS A 121 7.84 -14.90 7.38
C LYS A 121 9.07 -14.28 8.06
N LEU A 122 9.37 -13.01 7.76
CA LEU A 122 10.50 -12.30 8.38
C LEU A 122 10.14 -11.67 9.74
N MET A 123 8.91 -11.24 9.91
CA MET A 123 8.45 -10.45 11.06
C MET A 123 8.00 -11.35 12.23
N VAL A 124 7.27 -12.43 11.96
CA VAL A 124 6.70 -13.32 13.00
C VAL A 124 7.79 -13.90 13.91
N PRO A 125 8.93 -14.43 13.43
CA PRO A 125 9.99 -14.93 14.31
C PRO A 125 10.58 -13.87 15.23
N LYS A 126 10.49 -12.58 14.84
CA LYS A 126 10.99 -11.42 15.61
C LYS A 126 9.95 -10.87 16.60
N GLY A 127 8.67 -11.25 16.45
CA GLY A 127 7.57 -10.65 17.21
C GLY A 127 7.42 -9.13 16.99
N HIS A 128 7.86 -8.65 15.81
CA HIS A 128 7.97 -7.23 15.50
C HIS A 128 7.80 -6.97 14.00
N GLY A 129 6.97 -6.02 13.63
CA GLY A 129 6.77 -5.58 12.25
C GLY A 129 5.40 -4.94 12.02
N ALA A 130 5.25 -4.32 10.85
CA ALA A 130 3.97 -3.79 10.39
C ALA A 130 3.73 -4.05 8.90
N ILE A 131 2.51 -4.44 8.55
CA ILE A 131 2.06 -4.68 7.17
C ILE A 131 0.84 -3.80 6.90
N LEU A 132 0.99 -2.83 6.00
CA LEU A 132 -0.02 -1.83 5.72
C LEU A 132 -0.53 -1.97 4.29
N PHE A 133 -1.85 -1.95 4.12
CA PHE A 133 -2.51 -2.12 2.82
C PHE A 133 -3.25 -0.86 2.41
N THR A 134 -2.98 -0.38 1.19
CA THR A 134 -3.76 0.70 0.58
C THR A 134 -5.03 0.15 -0.05
N GLY A 135 -6.13 0.37 0.62
CA GLY A 135 -7.49 0.10 0.15
C GLY A 135 -8.05 1.23 -0.70
N ALA A 136 -9.35 1.24 -0.83
CA ALA A 136 -10.14 2.28 -1.49
C ALA A 136 -11.59 2.19 -1.00
N SER A 137 -12.44 3.17 -1.34
CA SER A 137 -13.90 3.04 -1.19
C SER A 137 -14.43 1.74 -1.82
N ALA A 138 -13.78 1.29 -2.90
CA ALA A 138 -14.05 0.00 -3.53
C ALA A 138 -13.71 -1.23 -2.67
N SER A 139 -13.14 -1.06 -1.47
CA SER A 139 -13.03 -2.12 -0.45
C SER A 139 -14.32 -2.31 0.35
N MET A 140 -15.25 -1.35 0.27
CA MET A 140 -16.48 -1.28 1.08
C MET A 140 -17.75 -1.33 0.24
N LYS A 141 -17.69 -0.79 -0.99
CA LYS A 141 -18.85 -0.68 -1.89
C LYS A 141 -18.45 -0.88 -3.35
N GLY A 142 -19.30 -1.53 -4.14
CA GLY A 142 -19.12 -1.65 -5.59
C GLY A 142 -19.68 -0.43 -6.31
N TYR A 143 -19.01 0.01 -7.38
CA TYR A 143 -19.49 1.07 -8.25
C TYR A 143 -19.84 0.50 -9.62
N ALA A 144 -20.81 1.10 -10.29
CA ALA A 144 -21.13 0.75 -11.68
C ALA A 144 -19.85 0.83 -12.54
N GLN A 145 -19.70 -0.10 -13.48
CA GLN A 145 -18.58 -0.20 -14.39
C GLN A 145 -17.20 -0.36 -13.74
N SER A 146 -17.13 -0.82 -12.49
CA SER A 146 -15.89 -0.95 -11.71
C SER A 146 -15.77 -2.29 -10.97
N ALA A 147 -16.47 -3.32 -11.44
CA ALA A 147 -16.50 -4.63 -10.80
C ALA A 147 -15.10 -5.23 -10.55
N PRO A 148 -14.15 -5.23 -11.50
CA PRO A 148 -12.83 -5.82 -11.28
C PRO A 148 -12.04 -5.16 -10.15
N PHE A 149 -12.16 -3.83 -10.04
CA PHE A 149 -11.50 -3.07 -8.97
C PHE A 149 -12.12 -3.38 -7.60
N ALA A 150 -13.47 -3.45 -7.53
CA ALA A 150 -14.15 -3.83 -6.29
C ALA A 150 -13.78 -5.26 -5.86
N MET A 151 -13.81 -6.25 -6.78
CA MET A 151 -13.40 -7.63 -6.49
C MET A 151 -12.00 -7.68 -5.86
N GLY A 152 -11.02 -6.98 -6.45
CA GLY A 152 -9.65 -6.97 -5.92
C GLY A 152 -9.54 -6.26 -4.56
N LYS A 153 -10.25 -5.15 -4.36
CA LYS A 153 -10.16 -4.37 -3.11
C LYS A 153 -10.94 -4.99 -1.95
N PHE A 154 -12.09 -5.62 -2.20
CA PHE A 154 -12.79 -6.42 -1.18
C PHE A 154 -11.94 -7.63 -0.75
N ALA A 155 -11.32 -8.34 -1.72
CA ALA A 155 -10.45 -9.47 -1.41
C ALA A 155 -9.23 -9.02 -0.58
N LEU A 156 -8.59 -7.90 -0.93
CA LEU A 156 -7.48 -7.32 -0.17
C LEU A 156 -7.90 -6.98 1.27
N ARG A 157 -9.06 -6.35 1.44
CA ARG A 157 -9.60 -6.02 2.77
C ARG A 157 -9.90 -7.25 3.60
N GLY A 158 -10.57 -8.26 3.01
CA GLY A 158 -10.85 -9.52 3.69
C GLY A 158 -9.59 -10.23 4.17
N MET A 159 -8.56 -10.27 3.33
CA MET A 159 -7.24 -10.78 3.69
C MET A 159 -6.61 -9.98 4.83
N ALA A 160 -6.56 -8.65 4.74
CA ALA A 160 -6.00 -7.79 5.78
C ALA A 160 -6.70 -7.98 7.13
N GLN A 161 -8.03 -8.14 7.12
CA GLN A 161 -8.83 -8.39 8.32
C GLN A 161 -8.50 -9.75 8.97
N SER A 162 -8.32 -10.80 8.16
CA SER A 162 -7.90 -12.12 8.64
C SER A 162 -6.49 -12.05 9.25
N MET A 163 -5.56 -11.46 8.53
CA MET A 163 -4.18 -11.28 8.98
C MET A 163 -4.06 -10.45 10.27
N ALA A 164 -4.86 -9.39 10.41
CA ALA A 164 -4.87 -8.57 11.62
C ALA A 164 -5.23 -9.40 12.86
N ARG A 165 -6.21 -10.30 12.76
CA ARG A 165 -6.60 -11.19 13.85
C ARG A 165 -5.54 -12.24 14.18
N GLU A 166 -4.92 -12.82 13.16
CA GLU A 166 -3.94 -13.89 13.31
C GLU A 166 -2.60 -13.36 13.81
N LEU A 167 -2.11 -12.25 13.25
CA LEU A 167 -0.73 -11.78 13.46
C LEU A 167 -0.58 -10.76 14.59
N ALA A 168 -1.65 -10.07 15.02
CA ALA A 168 -1.56 -9.13 16.13
C ALA A 168 -1.11 -9.80 17.45
N PRO A 169 -1.58 -11.01 17.84
CA PRO A 169 -1.05 -11.72 18.99
C PRO A 169 0.44 -12.08 18.87
N MET A 170 0.94 -12.17 17.62
CA MET A 170 2.36 -12.43 17.32
C MET A 170 3.20 -11.15 17.27
N GLY A 171 2.63 -9.99 17.63
CA GLY A 171 3.32 -8.71 17.68
C GLY A 171 3.46 -7.99 16.34
N ILE A 172 2.71 -8.39 15.32
CA ILE A 172 2.72 -7.76 13.98
C ILE A 172 1.50 -6.86 13.80
N HIS A 173 1.73 -5.59 13.51
CA HIS A 173 0.66 -4.62 13.25
C HIS A 173 0.20 -4.71 11.80
N VAL A 174 -1.02 -5.16 11.58
CA VAL A 174 -1.64 -5.18 10.24
C VAL A 174 -2.73 -4.11 10.17
N ALA A 175 -2.63 -3.20 9.19
CA ALA A 175 -3.64 -2.16 9.00
C ALA A 175 -4.03 -1.98 7.51
N HIS A 176 -5.30 -1.66 7.31
CA HIS A 176 -5.91 -1.40 6.01
C HIS A 176 -6.44 0.04 5.96
N PHE A 177 -6.05 0.80 4.92
CA PHE A 177 -6.44 2.19 4.73
C PHE A 177 -7.48 2.30 3.62
N ILE A 178 -8.70 2.68 3.95
CA ILE A 178 -9.76 2.96 2.97
C ILE A 178 -9.56 4.39 2.47
N ILE A 179 -9.11 4.53 1.23
CA ILE A 179 -8.96 5.83 0.58
C ILE A 179 -10.23 6.11 -0.21
N ASP A 180 -11.10 6.92 0.38
CA ASP A 180 -12.40 7.26 -0.21
C ASP A 180 -12.36 8.62 -0.90
N GLY A 181 -11.92 8.60 -2.15
CA GLY A 181 -11.80 9.78 -3.01
C GLY A 181 -10.64 9.69 -3.99
N GLY A 182 -10.53 10.70 -4.84
CA GLY A 182 -9.40 10.86 -5.75
C GLY A 182 -8.17 11.38 -5.00
N ILE A 183 -6.99 10.80 -5.22
CA ILE A 183 -5.73 11.31 -4.68
C ILE A 183 -5.10 12.25 -5.70
N ARG A 184 -4.66 13.44 -5.27
CA ARG A 184 -3.84 14.35 -6.10
C ARG A 184 -2.52 13.68 -6.48
N ASN A 185 -2.06 13.93 -7.68
CA ASN A 185 -0.75 13.51 -8.16
C ASN A 185 -0.35 14.37 -9.39
N PRO A 186 0.87 14.26 -9.92
CA PRO A 186 1.30 15.08 -11.08
C PRO A 186 0.41 14.99 -12.33
N GLY A 187 -0.35 13.91 -12.50
CA GLY A 187 -1.30 13.72 -13.62
C GLY A 187 -2.77 13.96 -13.24
N ARG A 188 -3.06 14.37 -11.99
CA ARG A 188 -4.42 14.61 -11.51
C ARG A 188 -4.42 15.74 -10.49
N THR A 189 -4.91 16.89 -10.94
CA THR A 189 -5.08 18.08 -10.11
C THR A 189 -6.53 18.25 -9.69
N GLU A 190 -6.73 18.96 -8.60
CA GLU A 190 -8.04 19.32 -8.10
C GLU A 190 -8.75 20.30 -9.03
N PRO A 191 -10.06 20.14 -9.29
CA PRO A 191 -10.83 21.12 -10.05
C PRO A 191 -10.86 22.47 -9.35
N ALA A 192 -10.65 23.56 -10.10
CA ALA A 192 -10.60 24.92 -9.53
C ALA A 192 -11.97 25.37 -8.94
N ASP A 193 -13.07 24.84 -9.46
CA ASP A 193 -14.44 25.10 -9.02
C ASP A 193 -14.91 24.17 -7.89
N ASN A 194 -14.08 23.20 -7.47
CA ASN A 194 -14.39 22.29 -6.39
C ASN A 194 -13.14 22.03 -5.51
N PRO A 195 -12.70 23.02 -4.74
CA PRO A 195 -11.53 22.89 -3.86
C PRO A 195 -11.78 21.85 -2.76
N ASP A 196 -10.71 21.22 -2.31
CA ASP A 196 -10.70 20.15 -1.30
C ASP A 196 -11.50 18.89 -1.71
N SER A 197 -11.78 18.71 -3.01
CA SER A 197 -12.48 17.53 -3.51
C SER A 197 -11.56 16.31 -3.72
N MET A 198 -10.27 16.48 -3.53
CA MET A 198 -9.29 15.41 -3.66
C MET A 198 -8.43 15.28 -2.40
N LEU A 199 -8.06 14.04 -2.10
CA LEU A 199 -7.14 13.75 -1.01
C LEU A 199 -5.73 14.24 -1.32
N ASP A 200 -5.13 14.90 -0.34
CA ASP A 200 -3.71 15.23 -0.33
C ASP A 200 -2.89 13.98 -0.02
N PRO A 201 -1.95 13.55 -0.89
CA PRO A 201 -1.13 12.38 -0.64
C PRO A 201 -0.21 12.53 0.58
N ASP A 202 0.21 13.75 0.95
CA ASP A 202 1.02 13.99 2.14
C ASP A 202 0.18 13.85 3.42
N ALA A 203 -1.06 14.31 3.41
CA ALA A 203 -1.99 14.09 4.51
C ALA A 203 -2.31 12.60 4.71
N ILE A 204 -2.47 11.84 3.62
CA ILE A 204 -2.62 10.38 3.70
C ILE A 204 -1.36 9.77 4.32
N ALA A 205 -0.17 10.12 3.83
CA ALA A 205 1.10 9.58 4.33
C ALA A 205 1.29 9.84 5.84
N ALA A 206 0.90 11.02 6.32
CA ALA A 206 0.93 11.34 7.75
C ALA A 206 0.07 10.37 8.59
N ASN A 207 -1.10 9.93 8.07
CA ASN A 207 -1.93 8.94 8.75
C ASN A 207 -1.29 7.54 8.79
N TYR A 208 -0.54 7.14 7.75
CA TYR A 208 0.24 5.90 7.80
C TYR A 208 1.29 5.94 8.91
N LEU A 209 2.02 7.04 9.03
CA LEU A 209 3.00 7.22 10.09
C LEU A 209 2.35 7.26 11.47
N HIS A 210 1.18 7.93 11.60
CA HIS A 210 0.42 7.97 12.85
C HIS A 210 0.05 6.55 13.31
N VAL A 211 -0.49 5.71 12.41
CA VAL A 211 -0.85 4.31 12.71
C VAL A 211 0.37 3.50 13.16
N LEU A 212 1.51 3.66 12.48
CA LEU A 212 2.75 2.97 12.87
C LEU A 212 3.27 3.36 14.25
N ARG A 213 2.98 4.57 14.72
CA ARG A 213 3.40 5.10 16.03
C ARG A 213 2.44 4.76 17.17
N GLN A 214 1.34 4.08 16.89
CA GLN A 214 0.38 3.70 17.92
C GLN A 214 0.98 2.68 18.90
N PRO A 215 0.66 2.80 20.19
CA PRO A 215 1.03 1.77 21.16
C PRO A 215 0.25 0.48 20.90
N ARG A 216 0.84 -0.67 21.23
CA ARG A 216 0.22 -2.00 21.05
C ARG A 216 -1.14 -2.16 21.72
N SER A 217 -1.42 -1.37 22.75
CA SER A 217 -2.69 -1.38 23.47
C SER A 217 -3.86 -0.74 22.69
N ALA A 218 -3.58 -0.06 21.56
CA ALA A 218 -4.58 0.68 20.78
C ALA A 218 -4.20 0.68 19.28
N TRP A 219 -3.93 -0.46 18.71
CA TRP A 219 -3.65 -0.58 17.28
C TRP A 219 -4.92 -0.46 16.43
N THR A 220 -4.86 0.42 15.45
CA THR A 220 -5.87 0.53 14.39
C THR A 220 -5.64 -0.57 13.35
N TRP A 221 -6.66 -1.41 13.08
CA TRP A 221 -6.60 -2.38 11.98
C TRP A 221 -7.20 -1.82 10.68
N GLU A 222 -8.10 -0.83 10.76
CA GLU A 222 -8.72 -0.19 9.60
C GLU A 222 -8.95 1.31 9.85
N MET A 223 -8.64 2.15 8.86
CA MET A 223 -8.84 3.59 8.89
C MET A 223 -9.38 4.06 7.54
N GLU A 224 -10.44 4.88 7.57
CA GLU A 224 -10.99 5.53 6.38
C GLU A 224 -10.57 6.99 6.31
N LEU A 225 -10.11 7.41 5.13
CA LEU A 225 -9.70 8.77 4.83
C LEU A 225 -10.46 9.28 3.61
N ARG A 226 -11.05 10.46 3.71
CA ARG A 226 -11.82 11.11 2.64
C ARG A 226 -11.66 12.61 2.65
N PRO A 227 -11.87 13.31 1.52
CA PRO A 227 -12.09 14.74 1.52
C PRO A 227 -13.33 15.09 2.34
N TRP A 228 -13.33 16.22 3.03
CA TRP A 228 -14.48 16.62 3.86
C TRP A 228 -15.75 16.88 3.04
N VAL A 229 -15.62 17.19 1.75
CA VAL A 229 -16.72 17.40 0.81
C VAL A 229 -17.23 16.11 0.14
N GLU A 230 -16.58 14.95 0.36
CA GLU A 230 -16.99 13.67 -0.21
C GLU A 230 -18.32 13.21 0.40
N LYS A 231 -19.25 12.79 -0.47
CA LYS A 231 -20.57 12.32 -0.03
C LYS A 231 -20.53 10.84 0.37
N PHE A 232 -21.25 10.53 1.44
CA PHE A 232 -21.43 9.14 1.91
C PHE A 232 -22.30 8.33 0.96
#